data_4a2b8682e33848e6e715e7b403db1ead
#
_entry.id   4a2b8682e33848e6e715e7b403db1ead
#
_cell.length_a   1.000
_cell.length_b   1.000
_cell.length_c   1.000
_cell.angle_alpha   90.00
_cell.angle_beta   90.00
_cell.angle_gamma   90.00
#
_symmetry.space_group_name_H-M   'P 1'
#
loop_
_entity.id
_entity.type
_entity.pdbx_description
1 polymer ?
#
loop_
_entity_poly.entity_id
_entity_poly.type
_entity_poly.pdbx_seq_one_letter_code
_entity_poly.pdbx_strand_id
1 'polypeptide(L)'
;MKKVALFMDGWKRYFTYAWPLGFMQKIKEARADVNLYIFNSNGNWNRDDGYSYGEYNIYNLPELTDFDGIIISVNNIKYPEVTAELLDRIRKSGVPAISLETAFDGLHFVVIDNYDAMYDMTRHMIEEH
;
A
#
# COMPACT_ATOMS: atom_id res chain seq x y z
N MET A 1 5.14 -21.92 -6.06
CA MET A 1 5.67 -20.59 -5.71
C MET A 1 4.63 -19.54 -6.06
N LYS A 2 4.09 -18.84 -5.05
CA LYS A 2 3.12 -17.78 -5.23
C LYS A 2 3.82 -16.45 -5.47
N LYS A 3 3.19 -15.56 -6.24
CA LYS A 3 3.71 -14.22 -6.53
C LYS A 3 2.77 -13.17 -5.94
N VAL A 4 3.29 -12.27 -5.13
CA VAL A 4 2.52 -11.15 -4.58
C VAL A 4 3.14 -9.84 -5.04
N ALA A 5 2.32 -8.96 -5.62
CA ALA A 5 2.72 -7.61 -5.98
C ALA A 5 2.43 -6.66 -4.79
N LEU A 6 3.37 -5.80 -4.45
CA LEU A 6 3.20 -4.74 -3.48
C LEU A 6 3.44 -3.40 -4.19
N PHE A 7 2.39 -2.60 -4.31
CA PHE A 7 2.46 -1.24 -4.79
C PHE A 7 2.56 -0.29 -3.60
N MET A 8 3.59 0.54 -3.59
CA MET A 8 3.83 1.47 -2.51
C MET A 8 4.29 2.82 -3.04
N ASP A 9 4.03 3.85 -2.24
CA ASP A 9 4.53 5.18 -2.45
C ASP A 9 5.27 5.67 -1.21
N GLY A 10 6.51 6.04 -1.40
CA GLY A 10 7.34 6.57 -0.33
C GLY A 10 8.64 5.81 -0.13
N TRP A 11 9.71 6.54 -0.31
CA TRP A 11 11.08 6.09 -0.09
C TRP A 11 11.61 6.71 1.19
N LYS A 12 12.35 5.95 2.00
CA LYS A 12 13.02 6.40 3.22
C LYS A 12 12.14 6.66 4.45
N ARG A 13 10.91 6.23 4.49
CA ARG A 13 10.14 6.23 5.73
C ARG A 13 10.30 4.88 6.44
N TYR A 14 10.47 4.91 7.74
CA TYR A 14 10.51 3.70 8.58
C TYR A 14 9.28 2.80 8.31
N PHE A 15 8.10 3.40 8.18
CA PHE A 15 6.87 2.68 7.85
C PHE A 15 6.92 1.96 6.51
N THR A 16 7.51 2.58 5.48
CA THR A 16 7.59 1.99 4.13
C THR A 16 8.33 0.66 4.14
N TYR A 17 9.34 0.52 4.99
CA TYR A 17 10.07 -0.73 5.14
C TYR A 17 9.43 -1.71 6.10
N ALA A 18 8.63 -1.23 7.07
CA ALA A 18 8.01 -2.08 8.07
C ALA A 18 7.04 -3.09 7.44
N TRP A 19 6.27 -2.68 6.42
CA TRP A 19 5.35 -3.55 5.71
C TRP A 19 6.03 -4.73 5.00
N PRO A 20 7.01 -4.49 4.09
CA PRO A 20 7.74 -5.58 3.43
C PRO A 20 8.47 -6.48 4.42
N LEU A 21 9.09 -5.92 5.44
CA LEU A 21 9.82 -6.70 6.45
C LEU A 21 8.87 -7.58 7.26
N GLY A 22 7.74 -7.04 7.71
CA GLY A 22 6.73 -7.81 8.45
C GLY A 22 6.12 -8.92 7.59
N PHE A 23 5.81 -8.62 6.33
CA PHE A 23 5.33 -9.61 5.37
C PHE A 23 6.36 -10.75 5.19
N MET A 24 7.61 -10.40 4.89
CA MET A 24 8.67 -11.40 4.68
C MET A 24 8.95 -12.24 5.92
N GLN A 25 8.89 -11.63 7.11
CA GLN A 25 9.00 -12.38 8.36
C GLN A 25 7.88 -13.40 8.49
N LYS A 26 6.63 -13.03 8.23
CA LYS A 26 5.48 -13.94 8.31
C LYS A 26 5.54 -15.06 7.27
N ILE A 27 5.95 -14.76 6.05
CA ILE A 27 6.16 -15.78 5.01
C ILE A 27 7.21 -16.81 5.47
N LYS A 28 8.31 -16.34 6.06
CA LYS A 28 9.37 -17.21 6.61
C LYS A 28 8.88 -18.08 7.78
N GLU A 29 8.16 -17.48 8.74
CA GLU A 29 7.57 -18.18 9.87
C GLU A 29 6.56 -19.26 9.41
N ALA A 30 5.75 -18.94 8.42
CA ALA A 30 4.76 -19.85 7.84
C ALA A 30 5.40 -20.90 6.89
N ARG A 31 6.68 -20.81 6.58
CA ARG A 31 7.37 -21.62 5.56
C ARG A 31 6.63 -21.63 4.22
N ALA A 32 6.02 -20.50 3.88
CA ALA A 32 5.26 -20.36 2.64
C ALA A 32 6.17 -20.06 1.44
N ASP A 33 5.90 -20.70 0.32
CA ASP A 33 6.63 -20.48 -0.94
C ASP A 33 6.01 -19.28 -1.69
N VAL A 34 6.41 -18.07 -1.28
CA VAL A 34 5.89 -16.79 -1.79
C VAL A 34 7.02 -15.83 -2.11
N ASN A 35 6.96 -15.24 -3.30
CA ASN A 35 7.83 -14.13 -3.68
C ASN A 35 7.05 -12.80 -3.63
N LEU A 36 7.67 -11.78 -3.02
CA LEU A 36 7.16 -10.42 -2.99
C LEU A 36 7.87 -9.58 -4.05
N TYR A 37 7.08 -8.96 -4.92
CA TYR A 37 7.55 -8.03 -5.96
C TYR A 37 7.10 -6.62 -5.57
N ILE A 38 8.06 -5.73 -5.36
CA ILE A 38 7.79 -4.38 -4.84
C ILE A 38 7.89 -3.38 -5.98
N PHE A 39 6.79 -2.65 -6.22
CA PHE A 39 6.68 -1.54 -7.15
C PHE A 39 6.53 -0.27 -6.34
N ASN A 40 7.66 0.40 -6.07
CA ASN A 40 7.72 1.56 -5.19
C ASN A 40 7.99 2.82 -5.99
N SER A 41 7.11 3.81 -5.88
CA SER A 41 7.34 5.12 -6.47
C SER A 41 7.97 6.09 -5.46
N ASN A 42 8.60 7.13 -5.99
CA ASN A 42 9.19 8.22 -5.20
C ASN A 42 8.60 9.59 -5.62
N GLY A 43 7.41 9.57 -6.20
CA GLY A 43 6.80 10.73 -6.88
C GLY A 43 6.54 11.94 -6.01
N ASN A 44 6.31 11.76 -4.71
CA ASN A 44 6.02 12.88 -3.80
C ASN A 44 7.26 13.64 -3.30
N TRP A 45 8.45 13.18 -3.65
CA TRP A 45 9.70 13.70 -3.07
C TRP A 45 10.53 14.53 -4.04
N ASN A 46 10.09 14.63 -5.29
CA ASN A 46 10.72 15.46 -6.29
C ASN A 46 10.17 16.90 -6.25
N ARG A 47 11.06 17.87 -6.52
CA ARG A 47 10.66 19.28 -6.67
C ARG A 47 10.03 19.55 -8.03
N ASP A 48 10.37 18.75 -9.03
CA ASP A 48 9.81 18.86 -10.39
C ASP A 48 8.59 17.94 -10.50
N ASP A 49 7.44 18.53 -10.80
CA ASP A 49 6.17 17.80 -10.93
C ASP A 49 6.18 16.82 -12.10
N GLY A 50 6.90 17.11 -13.18
CA GLY A 50 7.03 16.20 -14.31
C GLY A 50 7.78 14.92 -13.94
N TYR A 51 8.86 15.03 -13.18
CA TYR A 51 9.57 13.88 -12.63
C TYR A 51 8.73 13.12 -11.63
N SER A 52 8.03 13.84 -10.76
CA SER A 52 7.14 13.23 -9.77
C SER A 52 6.06 12.39 -10.43
N TYR A 53 5.44 12.90 -11.49
CA TYR A 53 4.45 12.16 -12.24
C TYR A 53 5.05 10.96 -12.97
N GLY A 54 6.25 11.11 -13.56
CA GLY A 54 6.97 10.05 -14.25
C GLY A 54 7.32 8.86 -13.36
N GLU A 55 7.60 9.09 -12.07
CA GLU A 55 7.89 8.01 -11.10
C GLU A 55 6.74 7.01 -10.95
N TYR A 56 5.49 7.45 -11.14
CA TYR A 56 4.33 6.57 -11.04
C TYR A 56 4.19 5.58 -12.20
N ASN A 57 4.98 5.73 -13.27
CA ASN A 57 5.02 4.75 -14.36
C ASN A 57 5.44 3.35 -13.90
N ILE A 58 6.11 3.25 -12.74
CA ILE A 58 6.46 1.95 -12.14
C ILE A 58 5.22 1.09 -11.89
N TYR A 59 4.08 1.70 -11.62
CA TYR A 59 2.84 0.97 -11.37
C TYR A 59 2.27 0.34 -12.65
N ASN A 60 2.68 0.82 -13.80
CA ASN A 60 2.24 0.32 -15.11
C ASN A 60 3.13 -0.80 -15.66
N LEU A 61 4.27 -1.08 -15.02
CA LEU A 61 5.20 -2.10 -15.48
C LEU A 61 4.65 -3.53 -15.38
N PRO A 62 3.99 -3.95 -14.27
CA PRO A 62 3.59 -5.33 -14.14
C PRO A 62 2.28 -5.62 -14.88
N GLU A 63 2.22 -6.84 -15.49
CA GLU A 63 0.94 -7.46 -15.83
C GLU A 63 0.33 -8.05 -14.56
N LEU A 64 -0.80 -7.51 -14.12
CA LEU A 64 -1.38 -7.84 -12.82
C LEU A 64 -1.86 -9.29 -12.72
N THR A 65 -2.29 -9.85 -13.84
CA THR A 65 -2.75 -11.26 -13.93
C THR A 65 -1.63 -12.28 -13.71
N ASP A 66 -0.36 -11.85 -13.73
CA ASP A 66 0.78 -12.70 -13.41
C ASP A 66 0.96 -12.96 -11.91
N PHE A 67 0.17 -12.28 -11.06
CA PHE A 67 0.26 -12.36 -9.62
C PHE A 67 -0.90 -13.15 -9.00
N ASP A 68 -0.63 -13.81 -7.87
CA ASP A 68 -1.64 -14.51 -7.06
C ASP A 68 -2.32 -13.61 -6.03
N GLY A 69 -1.74 -12.44 -5.78
CA GLY A 69 -2.29 -11.45 -4.85
C GLY A 69 -1.63 -10.09 -5.01
N ILE A 70 -2.35 -9.05 -4.62
CA ILE A 70 -1.90 -7.66 -4.71
C ILE A 70 -2.06 -6.98 -3.34
N ILE A 71 -1.03 -6.26 -2.91
CA ILE A 71 -1.05 -5.39 -1.73
C ILE A 71 -0.81 -3.96 -2.21
N ILE A 72 -1.60 -3.02 -1.72
CA ILE A 72 -1.42 -1.59 -2.02
C ILE A 72 -1.27 -0.77 -0.75
N SER A 73 -0.27 0.12 -0.75
CA SER A 73 -0.01 1.13 0.29
C SER A 73 0.36 2.44 -0.41
N VAL A 74 -0.67 3.14 -0.93
CA VAL A 74 -0.52 4.26 -1.87
C VAL A 74 -1.15 5.55 -1.35
N ASN A 75 -1.06 5.77 -0.05
CA ASN A 75 -1.73 6.88 0.63
C ASN A 75 -1.13 8.26 0.33
N ASN A 76 0.09 8.29 -0.19
CA ASN A 76 0.83 9.52 -0.40
C ASN A 76 0.92 9.94 -1.87
N ILE A 77 0.20 9.26 -2.76
CA ILE A 77 0.17 9.65 -4.18
C ILE A 77 -0.47 11.03 -4.31
N LYS A 78 0.30 11.97 -4.87
CA LYS A 78 -0.11 13.36 -5.04
C LYS A 78 -1.22 13.54 -6.07
N TYR A 79 -1.31 12.61 -7.03
CA TYR A 79 -2.21 12.69 -8.17
C TYR A 79 -3.34 11.65 -8.04
N PRO A 80 -4.57 12.09 -7.73
CA PRO A 80 -5.70 11.16 -7.54
C PRO A 80 -6.00 10.27 -8.74
N GLU A 81 -5.74 10.77 -9.95
CA GLU A 81 -5.92 10.03 -11.20
C GLU A 81 -5.00 8.81 -11.29
N VAL A 82 -3.77 8.89 -10.78
CA VAL A 82 -2.83 7.76 -10.72
C VAL A 82 -3.38 6.65 -9.81
N THR A 83 -3.89 7.03 -8.65
CA THR A 83 -4.52 6.08 -7.72
C THR A 83 -5.77 5.45 -8.37
N ALA A 84 -6.62 6.26 -8.99
CA ALA A 84 -7.84 5.79 -9.64
C ALA A 84 -7.52 4.80 -10.78
N GLU A 85 -6.53 5.08 -11.60
CA GLU A 85 -6.09 4.21 -12.69
C GLU A 85 -5.55 2.87 -12.15
N LEU A 86 -4.69 2.91 -11.13
CA LEU A 86 -4.16 1.70 -10.49
C LEU A 86 -5.29 0.84 -9.91
N LEU A 87 -6.24 1.43 -9.19
CA LEU A 87 -7.37 0.72 -8.61
C LEU A 87 -8.29 0.12 -9.69
N ASP A 88 -8.53 0.83 -10.79
CA ASP A 88 -9.31 0.32 -11.91
C ASP A 88 -8.65 -0.90 -12.56
N ARG A 89 -7.35 -0.85 -12.79
CA ARG A 89 -6.56 -1.98 -13.29
C ARG A 89 -6.61 -3.17 -12.34
N ILE A 90 -6.46 -2.94 -11.03
CA ILE A 90 -6.54 -4.00 -10.02
C ILE A 90 -7.92 -4.67 -10.04
N ARG A 91 -9.00 -3.90 -10.07
CA ARG A 91 -10.36 -4.44 -10.14
C ARG A 91 -10.59 -5.26 -11.41
N LYS A 92 -10.11 -4.76 -12.55
CA LYS A 92 -10.23 -5.44 -13.85
C LYS A 92 -9.40 -6.72 -13.93
N SER A 93 -8.30 -6.82 -13.21
CA SER A 93 -7.46 -8.02 -13.20
C SER A 93 -8.13 -9.23 -12.57
N GLY A 94 -9.09 -9.00 -11.66
CA GLY A 94 -9.72 -10.06 -10.87
C GLY A 94 -8.80 -10.72 -9.84
N VAL A 95 -7.57 -10.24 -9.68
CA VAL A 95 -6.61 -10.76 -8.69
C VAL A 95 -7.02 -10.27 -7.29
N PRO A 96 -7.05 -11.15 -6.28
CA PRO A 96 -7.34 -10.75 -4.91
C PRO A 96 -6.41 -9.63 -4.43
N ALA A 97 -7.00 -8.55 -3.91
CA ALA A 97 -6.24 -7.39 -3.49
C ALA A 97 -6.62 -6.90 -2.09
N ILE A 98 -5.62 -6.40 -1.37
CA ILE A 98 -5.78 -5.80 -0.04
C ILE A 98 -5.10 -4.43 -0.01
N SER A 99 -5.77 -3.45 0.58
CA SER A 99 -5.17 -2.14 0.84
C SER A 99 -4.74 -1.99 2.29
N LEU A 100 -3.66 -1.26 2.48
CA LEU A 100 -3.11 -0.90 3.78
C LEU A 100 -3.34 0.59 4.03
N GLU A 101 -3.71 0.92 5.27
CA GLU A 101 -3.90 2.29 5.78
C GLU A 101 -5.09 3.07 5.18
N THR A 102 -5.60 2.68 4.03
CA THR A 102 -6.77 3.32 3.39
C THR A 102 -7.76 2.27 2.95
N ALA A 103 -9.03 2.46 3.28
CA ALA A 103 -10.11 1.64 2.77
C ALA A 103 -10.51 2.11 1.37
N PHE A 104 -10.40 1.22 0.38
CA PHE A 104 -10.90 1.46 -0.98
C PHE A 104 -12.09 0.55 -1.27
N ASP A 105 -13.13 1.11 -1.86
CA ASP A 105 -14.32 0.35 -2.24
C ASP A 105 -13.98 -0.86 -3.12
N GLY A 106 -14.55 -2.02 -2.74
CA GLY A 106 -14.35 -3.27 -3.48
C GLY A 106 -13.03 -3.99 -3.22
N LEU A 107 -12.21 -3.51 -2.28
CA LEU A 107 -11.01 -4.21 -1.82
C LEU A 107 -11.13 -4.60 -0.35
N HIS A 108 -10.43 -5.68 0.04
CA HIS A 108 -10.15 -5.90 1.45
C HIS A 108 -9.18 -4.83 1.95
N PHE A 109 -9.23 -4.50 3.24
CA PHE A 109 -8.33 -3.50 3.80
C PHE A 109 -7.88 -3.83 5.22
N VAL A 110 -6.72 -3.31 5.57
CA VAL A 110 -6.19 -3.26 6.94
C VAL A 110 -5.92 -1.80 7.29
N VAL A 111 -6.66 -1.28 8.25
CA VAL A 111 -6.55 0.10 8.73
C VAL A 111 -6.48 0.13 10.25
N ILE A 112 -5.95 1.21 10.80
CA ILE A 112 -6.01 1.51 12.23
C ILE A 112 -7.27 2.35 12.46
N ASP A 113 -8.07 1.99 13.45
CA ASP A 113 -9.19 2.83 13.88
C ASP A 113 -8.65 4.02 14.68
N ASN A 114 -8.24 5.04 13.93
CA ASN A 114 -7.71 6.27 14.51
C ASN A 114 -8.79 7.10 15.22
N TYR A 115 -10.06 6.95 14.83
CA TYR A 115 -11.16 7.68 15.46
C TYR A 115 -11.36 7.21 16.90
N ASP A 116 -11.55 5.91 17.09
CA ASP A 116 -11.77 5.33 18.42
C ASP A 116 -10.53 5.52 19.32
N ALA A 117 -9.34 5.34 18.77
CA ALA A 117 -8.10 5.57 19.50
C ALA A 117 -7.96 7.02 20.00
N MET A 118 -8.28 8.01 19.16
CA MET A 118 -8.24 9.43 19.53
C MET A 118 -9.38 9.81 20.48
N TYR A 119 -10.56 9.23 20.30
CA TYR A 119 -11.69 9.44 21.21
C TYR A 119 -11.35 8.93 22.62
N ASP A 120 -10.85 7.71 22.76
CA ASP A 120 -10.48 7.13 24.05
C ASP A 120 -9.35 7.91 24.72
N MET A 121 -8.34 8.34 23.98
CA MET A 121 -7.26 9.17 24.51
C MET A 121 -7.79 10.52 25.02
N THR A 122 -8.65 11.19 24.22
CA THR A 122 -9.23 12.49 24.60
C THR A 122 -10.12 12.37 25.83
N ARG A 123 -10.95 11.32 25.87
CA ARG A 123 -11.78 11.03 27.04
C ARG A 123 -10.93 10.81 28.29
N HIS A 124 -9.88 10.00 28.21
CA HIS A 124 -8.96 9.77 29.33
C HIS A 124 -8.33 11.07 29.82
N MET A 125 -7.90 11.95 28.92
CA MET A 125 -7.33 13.25 29.30
C MET A 125 -8.32 14.16 30.03
N ILE A 126 -9.61 14.12 29.67
CA ILE A 126 -10.65 14.94 30.28
C ILE A 126 -11.08 14.38 31.65
N GLU A 127 -11.16 13.04 31.78
CA GLU A 127 -11.69 12.39 32.97
C GLU A 127 -10.64 12.21 34.06
N GLU A 128 -9.37 12.04 33.72
CA GLU A 128 -8.29 11.68 34.64
C GLU A 128 -7.28 12.81 34.92
N HIS A 129 -7.29 13.89 34.12
CA HIS A 129 -6.36 15.04 34.24
C HIS A 129 -7.06 16.39 34.11
#